data_f3b5821985e47f4f18f6e6472b3033e9
#
_entry.id   f3b5821985e47f4f18f6e6472b3033e9
#
_cell.length_a   1.000
_cell.length_b   1.000
_cell.length_c   1.000
_cell.angle_alpha   90.00
_cell.angle_beta   90.00
_cell.angle_gamma   90.00
#
_symmetry.space_group_name_H-M   'P 1'
#
loop_
_entity.id
_entity.type
_entity.pdbx_description
1 polymer ?
#
loop_
_entity_poly.entity_id
_entity_poly.type
_entity_poly.pdbx_seq_one_letter_code
_entity_poly.pdbx_strand_id
1 'polypeptide(L)'
;DLVRSRGLGDVYKRQVYREFTYGGEHLTSALQYKGYEDNVIVIDSISKRFSACGARVGMVISKNKDFMSQALKWCQCRLCSATVEQVAAAELYTLDPSYFDAVRDEYRHRRDTLVSKLHEIPGVVCETPRGAFYAMVSLPIDDADKFQLFLLNEFDDNKETVLMACGEPFYATPGKGLNEVRMAYTINAEDISRAIDILAVAIKAYNEKYGK
;
A
#
# COMPACT_ATOMS: atom_id res chain seq x y z
N ASP A 1 -11.89 -10.12 -11.51
CA ASP A 1 -10.99 -9.31 -12.34
C ASP A 1 -10.68 -9.95 -13.70
N LEU A 2 -10.53 -11.27 -13.82
CA LEU A 2 -10.33 -11.94 -15.13
C LEU A 2 -11.50 -11.74 -16.09
N VAL A 3 -12.72 -11.63 -15.58
CA VAL A 3 -13.90 -11.36 -16.43
C VAL A 3 -13.83 -9.95 -17.04
N ARG A 4 -13.28 -8.98 -16.31
CA ARG A 4 -13.04 -7.62 -16.80
C ARG A 4 -11.86 -7.52 -17.76
N SER A 5 -10.96 -8.50 -17.73
CA SER A 5 -9.77 -8.56 -18.58
C SER A 5 -10.00 -9.28 -19.91
N ARG A 6 -11.20 -9.81 -20.18
CA ARG A 6 -11.51 -10.44 -21.46
C ARG A 6 -11.34 -9.45 -22.61
N GLY A 7 -10.49 -9.83 -23.56
CA GLY A 7 -10.15 -9.01 -24.73
C GLY A 7 -8.92 -8.10 -24.57
N LEU A 8 -8.28 -8.07 -23.40
CA LEU A 8 -7.05 -7.28 -23.18
C LEU A 8 -5.76 -8.02 -23.56
N GLY A 9 -5.83 -9.29 -24.00
CA GLY A 9 -4.66 -10.11 -24.27
C GLY A 9 -3.99 -10.57 -22.96
N ASP A 10 -2.85 -9.98 -22.59
CA ASP A 10 -2.13 -10.36 -21.37
C ASP A 10 -2.59 -9.56 -20.14
N VAL A 11 -2.55 -10.20 -18.97
CA VAL A 11 -2.89 -9.59 -17.68
C VAL A 11 -1.71 -9.73 -16.74
N TYR A 12 -1.24 -8.61 -16.19
CA TYR A 12 -0.29 -8.63 -15.10
C TYR A 12 -0.97 -8.42 -13.75
N LYS A 13 -0.48 -9.14 -12.74
CA LYS A 13 -0.96 -9.05 -11.35
C LYS A 13 0.20 -8.83 -10.40
N ARG A 14 0.22 -7.67 -9.72
CA ARG A 14 1.16 -7.40 -8.64
C ARG A 14 0.64 -8.00 -7.33
N GLN A 15 1.37 -8.97 -6.75
CA GLN A 15 0.91 -9.74 -5.58
C GLN A 15 1.70 -9.44 -4.30
N VAL A 16 2.38 -8.31 -4.23
CA VAL A 16 3.29 -7.95 -3.12
C VAL A 16 2.61 -7.81 -1.75
N TYR A 17 1.28 -7.67 -1.71
CA TYR A 17 0.49 -7.55 -0.47
C TYR A 17 -0.27 -8.82 -0.10
N ARG A 18 0.05 -9.97 -0.68
CA ARG A 18 -0.72 -11.21 -0.51
C ARG A 18 -0.80 -11.72 0.93
N GLU A 19 0.18 -11.39 1.77
CA GLU A 19 0.20 -11.77 3.19
C GLU A 19 -0.60 -10.81 4.08
N PHE A 20 -0.96 -9.63 3.55
CA PHE A 20 -1.70 -8.61 4.29
C PHE A 20 -3.18 -8.67 3.93
N THR A 21 -3.87 -9.70 4.42
CA THR A 21 -5.32 -9.88 4.31
C THR A 21 -5.90 -10.11 5.70
N TYR A 22 -6.94 -9.38 6.08
CA TYR A 22 -7.39 -9.29 7.47
C TYR A 22 -8.75 -9.95 7.74
N GLY A 23 -9.46 -10.39 6.71
CA GLY A 23 -10.80 -10.98 6.82
C GLY A 23 -10.82 -12.51 6.80
N GLY A 24 -9.68 -13.18 7.00
CA GLY A 24 -9.59 -14.65 6.82
C GLY A 24 -9.57 -15.08 5.35
N GLU A 25 -9.53 -14.14 4.43
CA GLU A 25 -9.45 -14.41 3.00
C GLU A 25 -8.00 -14.73 2.60
N HIS A 26 -7.83 -15.74 1.77
CA HIS A 26 -6.55 -16.03 1.14
C HIS A 26 -6.54 -15.48 -0.28
N LEU A 27 -5.46 -14.78 -0.63
CA LEU A 27 -5.27 -14.32 -2.00
C LEU A 27 -5.02 -15.52 -2.92
N THR A 28 -5.89 -15.71 -3.90
CA THR A 28 -5.65 -16.65 -4.99
C THR A 28 -4.63 -16.03 -5.95
N SER A 29 -3.49 -16.71 -6.17
CA SER A 29 -2.52 -16.29 -7.16
C SER A 29 -3.08 -16.40 -8.57
N ALA A 30 -2.81 -15.40 -9.41
CA ALA A 30 -3.22 -15.46 -10.81
C ALA A 30 -2.59 -16.64 -11.57
N LEU A 31 -1.47 -17.19 -11.10
CA LEU A 31 -0.85 -18.40 -11.66
C LEU A 31 -1.72 -19.67 -11.50
N GLN A 32 -2.75 -19.64 -10.67
CA GLN A 32 -3.67 -20.77 -10.45
C GLN A 32 -4.81 -20.82 -11.47
N TYR A 33 -4.98 -19.80 -12.29
CA TYR A 33 -6.03 -19.78 -13.32
C TYR A 33 -5.67 -20.71 -14.47
N LYS A 34 -6.45 -21.78 -14.62
CA LYS A 34 -6.28 -22.78 -15.69
C LYS A 34 -6.79 -22.27 -17.03
N GLY A 35 -6.08 -22.59 -18.10
CA GLY A 35 -6.43 -22.19 -19.46
C GLY A 35 -6.01 -20.78 -19.86
N TYR A 36 -5.29 -20.07 -18.96
CA TYR A 36 -4.78 -18.72 -19.20
C TYR A 36 -3.29 -18.60 -18.86
N GLU A 37 -2.60 -19.72 -18.78
CA GLU A 37 -1.23 -19.81 -18.28
C GLU A 37 -0.26 -18.90 -19.05
N ASP A 38 -0.44 -18.81 -20.37
CA ASP A 38 0.40 -18.02 -21.24
C ASP A 38 0.05 -16.51 -21.25
N ASN A 39 -1.10 -16.16 -20.67
CA ASN A 39 -1.57 -14.78 -20.60
C ASN A 39 -1.36 -14.13 -19.22
N VAL A 40 -0.81 -14.88 -18.26
CA VAL A 40 -0.61 -14.40 -16.89
C VAL A 40 0.83 -14.04 -16.62
N ILE A 41 1.03 -12.82 -16.15
CA ILE A 41 2.33 -12.32 -15.65
C ILE A 41 2.13 -11.91 -14.20
N VAL A 42 2.86 -12.55 -13.28
CA VAL A 42 2.86 -12.17 -11.87
C VAL A 42 4.12 -11.37 -11.56
N ILE A 43 3.94 -10.23 -10.91
CA ILE A 43 5.01 -9.40 -10.36
C ILE A 43 4.93 -9.49 -8.85
N ASP A 44 6.00 -9.94 -8.22
CA ASP A 44 6.11 -10.06 -6.76
C ASP A 44 7.42 -9.43 -6.25
N SER A 45 7.54 -9.26 -4.94
CA SER A 45 8.72 -8.68 -4.32
C SER A 45 8.82 -9.08 -2.86
N ILE A 46 10.04 -9.20 -2.35
CA ILE A 46 10.30 -9.40 -0.92
C ILE A 46 10.07 -8.12 -0.11
N SER A 47 9.96 -6.97 -0.77
CA SER A 47 9.92 -5.63 -0.13
C SER A 47 8.81 -5.48 0.92
N LYS A 48 7.62 -5.99 0.64
CA LYS A 48 6.47 -5.85 1.55
C LYS A 48 6.29 -7.11 2.40
N ARG A 49 6.36 -8.27 1.76
CA ARG A 49 6.15 -9.57 2.39
C ARG A 49 7.10 -9.82 3.58
N PHE A 50 8.36 -9.42 3.45
CA PHE A 50 9.41 -9.66 4.44
C PHE A 50 10.00 -8.37 5.03
N SER A 51 9.31 -7.24 4.87
CA SER A 51 9.81 -5.91 5.29
C SER A 51 11.21 -5.57 4.77
N ALA A 52 11.59 -6.15 3.62
CA ALA A 52 12.94 -6.08 3.04
C ALA A 52 13.01 -5.12 1.84
N CYS A 53 12.40 -3.93 1.97
CA CYS A 53 12.31 -2.96 0.87
C CYS A 53 13.69 -2.40 0.46
N GLY A 54 14.65 -2.36 1.37
CA GLY A 54 16.02 -1.93 1.11
C GLY A 54 16.84 -2.91 0.26
N ALA A 55 16.49 -4.21 0.26
CA ALA A 55 17.21 -5.25 -0.49
C ALA A 55 17.04 -5.15 -2.03
N ARG A 56 16.05 -4.40 -2.50
CA ARG A 56 15.79 -4.14 -3.94
C ARG A 56 15.64 -5.41 -4.79
N VAL A 57 15.03 -6.46 -4.22
CA VAL A 57 14.79 -7.74 -4.90
C VAL A 57 13.29 -7.89 -5.23
N GLY A 58 13.00 -8.14 -6.47
CA GLY A 58 11.69 -8.47 -6.99
C GLY A 58 11.77 -9.54 -8.05
N MET A 59 10.63 -10.06 -8.48
CA MET A 59 10.55 -11.15 -9.43
C MET A 59 9.39 -10.99 -10.39
N VAL A 60 9.60 -11.45 -11.61
CA VAL A 60 8.59 -11.61 -12.65
C VAL A 60 8.41 -13.09 -12.91
N ILE A 61 7.17 -13.56 -12.89
CA ILE A 61 6.85 -14.97 -13.03
C ILE A 61 5.75 -15.13 -14.10
N SER A 62 6.01 -15.92 -15.11
CA SER A 62 5.01 -16.30 -16.12
C SER A 62 5.33 -17.69 -16.68
N LYS A 63 4.31 -18.38 -17.18
CA LYS A 63 4.49 -19.61 -17.97
C LYS A 63 4.69 -19.32 -19.47
N ASN A 64 4.43 -18.10 -19.91
CA ASN A 64 4.66 -17.64 -21.27
C ASN A 64 6.19 -17.56 -21.54
N LYS A 65 6.69 -18.51 -22.29
CA LYS A 65 8.13 -18.64 -22.58
C LYS A 65 8.66 -17.50 -23.44
N ASP A 66 7.85 -17.01 -24.39
CA ASP A 66 8.25 -15.92 -25.27
C ASP A 66 8.38 -14.62 -24.48
N PHE A 67 7.39 -14.32 -23.63
CA PHE A 67 7.46 -13.19 -22.70
C PHE A 67 8.70 -13.30 -21.78
N MET A 68 8.93 -14.46 -21.15
CA MET A 68 10.06 -14.64 -20.24
C MET A 68 11.41 -14.51 -20.94
N SER A 69 11.51 -14.96 -22.20
CA SER A 69 12.72 -14.78 -23.03
C SER A 69 13.04 -13.30 -23.26
N GLN A 70 12.03 -12.48 -23.55
CA GLN A 70 12.22 -11.03 -23.73
C GLN A 70 12.49 -10.33 -22.38
N ALA A 71 11.76 -10.69 -21.33
CA ALA A 71 11.96 -10.13 -19.98
C ALA A 71 13.40 -10.38 -19.49
N LEU A 72 13.97 -11.56 -19.76
CA LEU A 72 15.35 -11.87 -19.40
C LEU A 72 16.35 -10.93 -20.08
N LYS A 73 16.15 -10.58 -21.35
CA LYS A 73 17.03 -9.63 -22.06
C LYS A 73 17.01 -8.25 -21.37
N TRP A 74 15.84 -7.76 -20.97
CA TRP A 74 15.74 -6.51 -20.21
C TRP A 74 16.41 -6.59 -18.84
N CYS A 75 16.30 -7.71 -18.15
CA CYS A 75 17.00 -7.93 -16.88
C CYS A 75 18.53 -7.91 -17.09
N GLN A 76 19.02 -8.55 -18.15
CA GLN A 76 20.45 -8.59 -18.50
C GLN A 76 21.01 -7.21 -18.87
N CYS A 77 20.21 -6.32 -19.49
CA CYS A 77 20.62 -4.94 -19.74
C CYS A 77 20.96 -4.16 -18.45
N ARG A 78 20.41 -4.58 -17.31
CA ARG A 78 20.72 -4.04 -15.98
C ARG A 78 21.76 -4.86 -15.23
N LEU A 79 22.42 -5.82 -15.89
CA LEU A 79 23.31 -6.82 -15.35
C LEU A 79 22.58 -7.81 -14.45
N CYS A 80 22.55 -7.59 -13.14
CA CYS A 80 21.80 -8.42 -12.19
C CYS A 80 21.31 -7.57 -10.99
N SER A 81 20.35 -8.11 -10.25
CA SER A 81 20.07 -7.63 -8.91
C SER A 81 21.24 -7.97 -7.98
N ALA A 82 21.37 -7.25 -6.85
CA ALA A 82 22.45 -7.49 -5.91
C ALA A 82 22.46 -8.96 -5.45
N THR A 83 23.60 -9.64 -5.66
CA THR A 83 23.71 -11.10 -5.49
C THR A 83 23.59 -11.52 -4.03
N VAL A 84 24.16 -10.74 -3.10
CA VAL A 84 24.09 -11.02 -1.66
C VAL A 84 22.65 -10.99 -1.19
N GLU A 85 21.89 -9.99 -1.61
CA GLU A 85 20.47 -9.84 -1.27
C GLU A 85 19.62 -10.95 -1.90
N GLN A 86 19.98 -11.45 -3.08
CA GLN A 86 19.27 -12.58 -3.68
C GLN A 86 19.50 -13.88 -2.89
N VAL A 87 20.75 -14.13 -2.44
CA VAL A 87 21.07 -15.29 -1.60
C VAL A 87 20.33 -15.20 -0.27
N ALA A 88 20.39 -14.06 0.40
CA ALA A 88 19.65 -13.82 1.65
C ALA A 88 18.12 -13.94 1.45
N ALA A 89 17.59 -13.44 0.33
CA ALA A 89 16.18 -13.54 0.02
C ALA A 89 15.71 -14.99 -0.18
N ALA A 90 16.55 -15.89 -0.66
CA ALA A 90 16.19 -17.29 -0.81
C ALA A 90 15.85 -17.94 0.54
N GLU A 91 16.60 -17.61 1.59
CA GLU A 91 16.35 -18.10 2.95
C GLU A 91 15.02 -17.60 3.54
N LEU A 92 14.53 -16.42 3.15
CA LEU A 92 13.25 -15.92 3.61
C LEU A 92 12.07 -16.80 3.20
N TYR A 93 12.20 -17.57 2.13
CA TYR A 93 11.17 -18.48 1.64
C TYR A 93 11.14 -19.81 2.40
N THR A 94 12.09 -20.05 3.30
CA THR A 94 12.13 -21.22 4.19
C THR A 94 11.48 -20.94 5.55
N LEU A 95 11.08 -19.69 5.81
CA LEU A 95 10.42 -19.32 7.07
C LEU A 95 9.12 -20.10 7.27
N ASP A 96 8.87 -20.46 8.53
CA ASP A 96 7.61 -21.09 8.91
C ASP A 96 6.43 -20.15 8.63
N PRO A 97 5.30 -20.66 8.11
CA PRO A 97 4.11 -19.86 7.83
C PRO A 97 3.59 -19.04 9.01
N SER A 98 3.83 -19.48 10.25
CA SER A 98 3.44 -18.75 11.47
C SER A 98 4.07 -17.36 11.58
N TYR A 99 5.21 -17.12 10.90
CA TYR A 99 5.79 -15.78 10.80
C TYR A 99 4.79 -14.79 10.20
N PHE A 100 4.06 -15.20 9.16
CA PHE A 100 3.08 -14.31 8.51
C PHE A 100 1.82 -14.11 9.35
N ASP A 101 1.48 -15.06 10.22
CA ASP A 101 0.35 -14.92 11.13
C ASP A 101 0.62 -13.81 12.14
N ALA A 102 1.80 -13.81 12.77
CA ALA A 102 2.22 -12.77 13.70
C ALA A 102 2.28 -11.37 13.01
N VAL A 103 2.84 -11.29 11.81
CA VAL A 103 2.88 -10.05 11.02
C VAL A 103 1.47 -9.56 10.70
N ARG A 104 0.58 -10.46 10.29
CA ARG A 104 -0.82 -10.13 9.96
C ARG A 104 -1.59 -9.62 11.16
N ASP A 105 -1.39 -10.23 12.33
CA ASP A 105 -2.05 -9.82 13.56
C ASP A 105 -1.59 -8.44 14.01
N GLU A 106 -0.29 -8.15 13.94
CA GLU A 106 0.27 -6.83 14.23
C GLU A 106 -0.31 -5.75 13.30
N TYR A 107 -0.32 -6.00 11.98
CA TYR A 107 -0.88 -5.03 11.03
C TYR A 107 -2.40 -4.90 11.13
N ARG A 108 -3.10 -5.94 11.55
CA ARG A 108 -4.53 -5.85 11.88
C ARG A 108 -4.73 -4.91 13.06
N HIS A 109 -3.94 -5.06 14.12
CA HIS A 109 -4.01 -4.18 15.28
C HIS A 109 -3.75 -2.71 14.90
N ARG A 110 -2.71 -2.44 14.12
CA ARG A 110 -2.42 -1.08 13.61
C ARG A 110 -3.57 -0.50 12.78
N ARG A 111 -4.13 -1.30 11.88
CA ARG A 111 -5.30 -0.93 11.08
C ARG A 111 -6.48 -0.55 11.97
N ASP A 112 -6.79 -1.40 12.93
CA ASP A 112 -7.96 -1.21 13.81
C ASP A 112 -7.78 0.05 14.67
N THR A 113 -6.57 0.30 15.16
CA THR A 113 -6.22 1.56 15.86
C THR A 113 -6.42 2.77 14.95
N LEU A 114 -5.89 2.74 13.73
CA LEU A 114 -6.06 3.83 12.76
C LEU A 114 -7.54 4.13 12.50
N VAL A 115 -8.31 3.10 12.14
CA VAL A 115 -9.72 3.25 11.76
C VAL A 115 -10.57 3.73 12.93
N SER A 116 -10.35 3.16 14.13
CA SER A 116 -11.05 3.58 15.34
C SER A 116 -10.83 5.07 15.64
N LYS A 117 -9.58 5.51 15.63
CA LYS A 117 -9.23 6.91 15.89
C LYS A 117 -9.72 7.86 14.81
N LEU A 118 -9.69 7.47 13.54
CA LEU A 118 -10.23 8.29 12.45
C LEU A 118 -11.74 8.51 12.58
N HIS A 119 -12.47 7.50 13.03
CA HIS A 119 -13.91 7.61 13.24
C HIS A 119 -14.30 8.53 14.42
N GLU A 120 -13.37 8.90 15.30
CA GLU A 120 -13.59 9.90 16.35
C GLU A 120 -13.57 11.33 15.80
N ILE A 121 -13.04 11.56 14.58
CA ILE A 121 -12.94 12.90 13.98
C ILE A 121 -14.22 13.18 13.16
N PRO A 122 -15.00 14.20 13.50
CA PRO A 122 -16.23 14.53 12.79
C PRO A 122 -15.96 14.84 11.31
N GLY A 123 -16.74 14.21 10.41
CA GLY A 123 -16.65 14.44 8.97
C GLY A 123 -15.58 13.65 8.25
N VAL A 124 -14.74 12.89 8.95
CA VAL A 124 -13.81 11.94 8.34
C VAL A 124 -14.57 10.70 7.87
N VAL A 125 -14.27 10.23 6.66
CA VAL A 125 -14.81 8.99 6.11
C VAL A 125 -13.65 8.04 5.79
N CYS A 126 -13.68 6.87 6.40
CA CYS A 126 -12.70 5.80 6.18
C CYS A 126 -13.40 4.45 6.25
N GLU A 127 -13.33 3.67 5.18
CA GLU A 127 -13.72 2.25 5.22
C GLU A 127 -12.59 1.42 5.82
N THR A 128 -12.95 0.38 6.59
CA THR A 128 -11.96 -0.54 7.16
C THR A 128 -11.25 -1.33 6.04
N PRO A 129 -9.94 -1.15 5.85
CA PRO A 129 -9.20 -1.87 4.82
C PRO A 129 -9.23 -3.39 5.06
N ARG A 130 -9.53 -4.16 4.01
CA ARG A 130 -9.53 -5.63 4.07
C ARG A 130 -8.18 -6.25 3.75
N GLY A 131 -7.24 -5.44 3.27
CA GLY A 131 -5.89 -5.88 2.92
C GLY A 131 -4.92 -4.73 2.72
N ALA A 132 -3.66 -5.06 2.40
CA ALA A 132 -2.52 -4.15 2.36
C ALA A 132 -2.25 -3.47 3.73
N PHE A 133 -1.57 -2.35 3.75
CA PHE A 133 -1.34 -1.54 4.95
C PHE A 133 -1.54 -0.03 4.65
N TYR A 134 -2.56 0.24 3.83
CA TYR A 134 -2.99 1.59 3.46
C TYR A 134 -4.50 1.74 3.66
N ALA A 135 -4.90 2.92 4.07
CA ALA A 135 -6.28 3.37 4.05
C ALA A 135 -6.41 4.58 3.13
N MET A 136 -7.47 4.65 2.33
CA MET A 136 -7.92 5.88 1.67
C MET A 136 -8.92 6.54 2.59
N VAL A 137 -8.69 7.80 2.90
CA VAL A 137 -9.44 8.55 3.92
C VAL A 137 -9.88 9.86 3.31
N SER A 138 -11.17 10.14 3.36
CA SER A 138 -11.72 11.46 3.02
C SER A 138 -11.73 12.33 4.28
N LEU A 139 -11.11 13.49 4.18
CA LEU A 139 -11.01 14.46 5.25
C LEU A 139 -12.02 15.61 5.05
N PRO A 140 -12.53 16.23 6.12
CA PRO A 140 -13.41 17.39 6.03
C PRO A 140 -12.64 18.69 5.74
N ILE A 141 -11.95 18.72 4.59
CA ILE A 141 -11.15 19.83 4.06
C ILE A 141 -11.51 20.06 2.59
N ASP A 142 -11.11 21.19 2.02
CA ASP A 142 -11.38 21.52 0.62
C ASP A 142 -10.39 20.83 -0.34
N ASP A 143 -9.11 20.74 0.05
CA ASP A 143 -8.02 20.32 -0.84
C ASP A 143 -6.86 19.73 -0.02
N ALA A 144 -6.50 18.48 -0.32
CA ALA A 144 -5.47 17.75 0.43
C ALA A 144 -4.06 18.28 0.15
N ASP A 145 -3.77 18.81 -1.03
CA ASP A 145 -2.48 19.40 -1.35
C ASP A 145 -2.26 20.70 -0.57
N LYS A 146 -3.29 21.56 -0.49
CA LYS A 146 -3.24 22.78 0.34
C LYS A 146 -3.09 22.43 1.81
N PHE A 147 -3.84 21.44 2.29
CA PHE A 147 -3.75 20.97 3.65
C PHE A 147 -2.37 20.40 3.98
N GLN A 148 -1.76 19.63 3.05
CA GLN A 148 -0.40 19.14 3.20
C GLN A 148 0.63 20.27 3.27
N LEU A 149 0.49 21.32 2.46
CA LEU A 149 1.34 22.51 2.53
C LEU A 149 1.18 23.28 3.85
N PHE A 150 -0.05 23.37 4.36
CA PHE A 150 -0.31 23.94 5.68
C PHE A 150 0.39 23.15 6.78
N LEU A 151 0.29 21.82 6.77
CA LEU A 151 0.96 20.94 7.73
C LEU A 151 2.49 21.11 7.73
N LEU A 152 3.06 21.36 6.56
CA LEU A 152 4.52 21.51 6.39
C LEU A 152 5.04 22.88 6.78
N ASN A 153 4.28 23.94 6.54
CA ASN A 153 4.80 25.30 6.62
C ASN A 153 4.26 26.13 7.79
N GLU A 154 3.10 25.75 8.32
CA GLU A 154 2.32 26.65 9.16
C GLU A 154 1.78 26.00 10.44
N PHE A 155 1.82 24.67 10.52
CA PHE A 155 1.22 23.93 11.62
C PHE A 155 2.24 23.04 12.34
N ASP A 156 2.20 23.07 13.64
CA ASP A 156 2.78 22.05 14.51
C ASP A 156 1.93 21.85 15.77
N ASP A 157 1.95 20.67 16.33
CA ASP A 157 1.46 20.37 17.66
C ASP A 157 2.62 19.86 18.52
N ASN A 158 3.15 20.71 19.40
CA ASN A 158 4.33 20.44 20.21
C ASN A 158 5.59 20.09 19.37
N LYS A 159 5.79 20.74 18.24
CA LYS A 159 6.86 20.51 17.25
C LYS A 159 6.71 19.20 16.48
N GLU A 160 5.53 18.63 16.47
CA GLU A 160 5.18 17.44 15.68
C GLU A 160 4.15 17.82 14.61
N THR A 161 4.24 17.17 13.47
CA THR A 161 3.25 17.25 12.40
C THR A 161 3.10 15.88 11.73
N VAL A 162 2.10 15.74 10.85
CA VAL A 162 1.84 14.50 10.13
C VAL A 162 2.00 14.70 8.64
N LEU A 163 2.46 13.68 7.94
CA LEU A 163 2.58 13.67 6.49
C LEU A 163 1.79 12.50 5.91
N MET A 164 1.09 12.77 4.81
CA MET A 164 0.25 11.80 4.13
C MET A 164 0.45 11.92 2.63
N ALA A 165 0.02 10.93 1.86
CA ALA A 165 0.00 11.06 0.41
C ALA A 165 -1.37 11.58 -0.04
N CYS A 166 -1.40 12.70 -0.79
CA CYS A 166 -2.63 13.26 -1.35
C CYS A 166 -3.33 12.27 -2.29
N GLY A 167 -4.66 12.28 -2.30
CA GLY A 167 -5.47 11.25 -2.96
C GLY A 167 -5.64 11.46 -4.46
N GLU A 168 -5.70 12.70 -4.93
CA GLU A 168 -5.98 13.01 -6.34
C GLU A 168 -5.12 12.23 -7.34
N PRO A 169 -3.78 12.08 -7.16
CA PRO A 169 -2.93 11.35 -8.11
C PRO A 169 -3.26 9.86 -8.26
N PHE A 170 -4.09 9.29 -7.39
CA PHE A 170 -4.53 7.89 -7.49
C PHE A 170 -5.75 7.71 -8.38
N TYR A 171 -6.38 8.79 -8.83
CA TYR A 171 -7.56 8.78 -9.70
C TYR A 171 -7.22 9.15 -11.13
N ALA A 172 -7.79 8.39 -12.10
CA ALA A 172 -7.70 8.76 -13.51
C ALA A 172 -8.68 9.88 -13.91
N THR A 173 -9.71 10.11 -13.09
CA THR A 173 -10.72 11.14 -13.34
C THR A 173 -10.30 12.45 -12.68
N PRO A 174 -10.11 13.53 -13.43
CA PRO A 174 -9.75 14.83 -12.87
C PRO A 174 -10.74 15.30 -11.79
N GLY A 175 -10.24 15.91 -10.73
CA GLY A 175 -11.04 16.45 -9.64
C GLY A 175 -11.59 15.43 -8.64
N LYS A 176 -11.30 14.14 -8.81
CA LYS A 176 -11.58 13.13 -7.79
C LYS A 176 -10.44 13.03 -6.79
N GLY A 177 -10.81 12.80 -5.51
CA GLY A 177 -9.84 12.60 -4.44
C GLY A 177 -9.20 13.88 -3.92
N LEU A 178 -9.75 15.07 -4.26
CA LEU A 178 -9.21 16.37 -3.83
C LEU A 178 -9.10 16.51 -2.31
N ASN A 179 -10.06 15.95 -1.58
CA ASN A 179 -10.08 15.96 -0.10
C ASN A 179 -9.70 14.60 0.49
N GLU A 180 -9.11 13.71 -0.31
CA GLU A 180 -8.70 12.40 0.13
C GLU A 180 -7.20 12.32 0.34
N VAL A 181 -6.81 11.46 1.28
CA VAL A 181 -5.42 11.13 1.55
C VAL A 181 -5.25 9.63 1.67
N ARG A 182 -4.07 9.13 1.30
CA ARG A 182 -3.67 7.76 1.58
C ARG A 182 -2.79 7.75 2.82
N MET A 183 -3.23 7.05 3.83
CA MET A 183 -2.48 6.82 5.07
C MET A 183 -1.88 5.42 5.09
N ALA A 184 -0.59 5.31 5.43
CA ALA A 184 0.08 4.05 5.65
C ALA A 184 0.18 3.77 7.16
N TYR A 185 -0.31 2.61 7.61
CA TYR A 185 -0.21 2.19 9.02
C TYR A 185 1.00 1.28 9.25
N THR A 186 2.18 1.80 8.90
CA THR A 186 3.46 1.07 8.97
C THR A 186 4.25 1.32 10.26
N ILE A 187 3.88 2.34 11.04
CA ILE A 187 4.42 2.64 12.37
C ILE A 187 3.64 1.87 13.45
N ASN A 188 4.10 1.86 14.69
CA ASN A 188 3.40 1.18 15.79
C ASN A 188 2.04 1.83 16.11
N ALA A 189 1.20 1.13 16.86
CA ALA A 189 -0.17 1.58 17.15
C ALA A 189 -0.22 2.85 18.01
N GLU A 190 0.75 3.06 18.91
CA GLU A 190 0.86 4.24 19.76
C GLU A 190 1.15 5.48 18.93
N ASP A 191 2.14 5.39 18.03
CA ASP A 191 2.47 6.49 17.11
C ASP A 191 1.33 6.77 16.11
N ILE A 192 0.60 5.75 15.67
CA ILE A 192 -0.61 5.92 14.86
C ILE A 192 -1.65 6.71 15.64
N SER A 193 -1.92 6.32 16.89
CA SER A 193 -2.88 7.04 17.73
C SER A 193 -2.49 8.52 17.89
N ARG A 194 -1.21 8.78 18.20
CA ARG A 194 -0.69 10.15 18.33
C ARG A 194 -0.80 10.93 17.01
N ALA A 195 -0.47 10.31 15.87
CA ALA A 195 -0.57 10.96 14.56
C ALA A 195 -2.01 11.37 14.23
N ILE A 196 -3.01 10.55 14.60
CA ILE A 196 -4.41 10.90 14.36
C ILE A 196 -4.90 11.99 15.34
N ASP A 197 -4.41 12.03 16.57
CA ASP A 197 -4.69 13.14 17.48
C ASP A 197 -4.16 14.47 16.93
N ILE A 198 -2.92 14.49 16.40
CA ILE A 198 -2.33 15.65 15.70
C ILE A 198 -3.19 16.04 14.50
N LEU A 199 -3.61 15.07 13.69
CA LEU A 199 -4.44 15.30 12.51
C LEU A 199 -5.78 15.97 12.88
N ALA A 200 -6.41 15.54 13.96
CA ALA A 200 -7.67 16.13 14.44
C ALA A 200 -7.51 17.61 14.78
N VAL A 201 -6.44 17.96 15.48
CA VAL A 201 -6.11 19.38 15.81
C VAL A 201 -5.80 20.16 14.53
N ALA A 202 -5.04 19.56 13.62
CA ALA A 202 -4.65 20.20 12.36
C ALA A 202 -5.84 20.50 11.45
N ILE A 203 -6.78 19.56 11.31
CA ILE A 203 -8.02 19.78 10.53
C ILE A 203 -8.80 20.96 11.08
N LYS A 204 -8.94 21.04 12.41
CA LYS A 204 -9.64 22.15 13.05
C LYS A 204 -8.94 23.48 12.76
N ALA A 205 -7.62 23.55 12.97
CA ALA A 205 -6.83 24.77 12.74
C ALA A 205 -6.86 25.21 11.26
N TYR A 206 -6.81 24.25 10.34
CA TYR A 206 -6.91 24.53 8.91
C TYR A 206 -8.27 25.12 8.55
N ASN A 207 -9.35 24.51 9.01
CA ASN A 207 -10.70 24.98 8.71
C ASN A 207 -11.03 26.32 9.37
N GLU A 208 -10.49 26.61 10.55
CA GLU A 208 -10.58 27.93 11.16
C GLU A 208 -9.87 29.01 10.33
N LYS A 209 -8.78 28.68 9.66
CA LYS A 209 -7.98 29.62 8.88
C LYS A 209 -8.42 29.75 7.42
N TYR A 210 -8.79 28.65 6.79
CA TYR A 210 -9.04 28.55 5.35
C TYR A 210 -10.44 28.03 4.99
N GLY A 211 -11.16 27.46 5.96
CA GLY A 211 -12.55 27.04 5.78
C GLY A 211 -13.45 28.24 5.51
N LYS A 212 -14.39 28.05 4.59
CA LYS A 212 -15.40 29.06 4.24
C LYS A 212 -16.63 28.91 5.12
#